data_dc23f00d5fae1320965eadf5323d7f6d
#
_entry.id   dc23f00d5fae1320965eadf5323d7f6d
#
_cell.length_a   1.000
_cell.length_b   1.000
_cell.length_c   1.000
_cell.angle_alpha   90.00
_cell.angle_beta   90.00
_cell.angle_gamma   90.00
#
_symmetry.space_group_name_H-M   'P 1'
#
loop_
_entity.id
_entity.type
_entity.pdbx_description
1 polymer ?
#
loop_
_entity_poly.entity_id
_entity_poly.type
_entity_poly.pdbx_seq_one_letter_code
_entity_poly.pdbx_strand_id
1 'polypeptide(L)'
;VNRRAGWTWVLCVACVGQVCHAENWPSWRGPAGNGVSSEKHLAIHWSPTQNVAWKAPLPGQAGATPVVWDEHIFLTSVDADNNLLLLAFRTDGQELWRKVISTGNQVVRGGEGNYASPSPVTDGRHVWSLMGNGELACYTVSGQKTWQFNVQERFGKLDIAFGLTSTPVLDGGVLYLQLIHGDGNVKTREACVVALDAATGKTMWRVDRPSDGYAENEHSYASPMLYDDGQRRFLLTHGCDYIVAHDLKDGREIWRCGNLNRKNNYDPTLRFVASPVTAPGIIVVPSAKRGPVLALKPTGRGDISANPDYLLWELKRTPDVPSPLIVEDRVYLCLENGDLMIVDRHTGRELDYQRTERDRHRASPVYADGHIYLTARSGKVTVVKAGDQVQIVAQNDLGEEQSASPAISNGTIYLRTFQHLWAIRPSK
;
A
#
# COMPACT_ATOMS: atom_id res chain seq x y z
N VAL A 1 -54.69 -48.92 34.90
CA VAL A 1 -54.75 -47.95 33.79
C VAL A 1 -53.64 -46.86 34.04
N ASN A 2 -52.46 -47.07 33.45
CA ASN A 2 -51.33 -46.11 33.55
C ASN A 2 -51.29 -45.27 32.29
N ARG A 3 -51.58 -43.97 32.41
CA ARG A 3 -51.32 -42.97 31.36
C ARG A 3 -49.88 -42.42 31.52
N ARG A 4 -49.01 -42.72 30.56
CA ARG A 4 -47.70 -42.04 30.41
C ARG A 4 -47.93 -40.75 29.64
N ALA A 5 -47.60 -39.61 30.27
CA ALA A 5 -47.49 -38.29 29.60
C ALA A 5 -46.15 -38.20 28.89
N GLY A 6 -46.18 -38.10 27.55
CA GLY A 6 -45.00 -37.83 26.74
C GLY A 6 -44.70 -36.31 26.72
N TRP A 7 -43.53 -35.94 27.13
CA TRP A 7 -43.01 -34.56 27.02
C TRP A 7 -42.25 -34.43 25.71
N THR A 8 -42.79 -33.63 24.80
CA THR A 8 -42.15 -33.28 23.54
C THR A 8 -41.24 -32.05 23.78
N TRP A 9 -39.94 -32.24 23.72
CA TRP A 9 -38.98 -31.13 23.75
C TRP A 9 -38.92 -30.49 22.36
N VAL A 10 -39.34 -29.24 22.26
CA VAL A 10 -39.12 -28.42 21.07
C VAL A 10 -37.73 -27.78 21.19
N LEU A 11 -36.79 -28.26 20.40
CA LEU A 11 -35.47 -27.61 20.23
C LEU A 11 -35.66 -26.36 19.39
N CYS A 12 -35.64 -25.18 20.02
CA CYS A 12 -35.43 -23.91 19.30
C CYS A 12 -33.98 -23.82 18.90
N VAL A 13 -33.66 -24.06 17.63
CA VAL A 13 -32.38 -23.70 17.04
C VAL A 13 -32.37 -22.20 16.87
N ALA A 14 -31.67 -21.50 17.76
CA ALA A 14 -31.36 -20.09 17.59
C ALA A 14 -30.37 -19.97 16.45
N CYS A 15 -30.80 -19.53 15.26
CA CYS A 15 -29.89 -19.02 14.22
C CYS A 15 -29.21 -17.79 14.77
N VAL A 16 -27.98 -17.94 15.30
CA VAL A 16 -27.07 -16.83 15.54
C VAL A 16 -26.66 -16.34 14.15
N GLY A 17 -27.33 -15.30 13.66
CA GLY A 17 -26.90 -14.58 12.47
C GLY A 17 -25.46 -14.13 12.70
N GLN A 18 -24.50 -14.65 11.93
CA GLN A 18 -23.17 -14.07 11.85
C GLN A 18 -23.35 -12.62 11.40
N VAL A 19 -23.13 -11.68 12.29
CA VAL A 19 -22.96 -10.26 11.94
C VAL A 19 -21.68 -10.23 11.12
N CYS A 20 -21.80 -10.16 9.80
CA CYS A 20 -20.68 -9.91 8.92
C CYS A 20 -20.20 -8.49 9.24
N HIS A 21 -19.18 -8.36 10.08
CA HIS A 21 -18.52 -7.07 10.26
C HIS A 21 -17.90 -6.70 8.92
N ALA A 22 -18.22 -5.49 8.45
CA ALA A 22 -17.58 -4.89 7.30
C ALA A 22 -16.06 -4.91 7.48
N GLU A 23 -15.34 -5.26 6.43
CA GLU A 23 -13.88 -5.23 6.47
C GLU A 23 -13.40 -3.78 6.45
N ASN A 24 -12.56 -3.39 7.39
CA ASN A 24 -11.89 -2.09 7.39
C ASN A 24 -10.72 -2.09 6.39
N TRP A 25 -10.37 -0.91 5.85
CA TRP A 25 -9.21 -0.69 4.99
C TRP A 25 -8.23 0.27 5.67
N PRO A 26 -7.49 -0.17 6.70
CA PRO A 26 -6.81 0.71 7.65
C PRO A 26 -5.50 1.33 7.13
N SER A 27 -5.01 0.87 5.99
CA SER A 27 -3.74 1.31 5.40
C SER A 27 -3.80 1.30 3.88
N TRP A 28 -2.79 1.83 3.22
CA TRP A 28 -2.66 1.87 1.76
C TRP A 28 -2.96 0.54 1.05
N ARG A 29 -2.53 -0.59 1.60
CA ARG A 29 -2.73 -1.93 1.02
C ARG A 29 -3.77 -2.75 1.78
N GLY A 30 -4.65 -2.11 2.52
CA GLY A 30 -5.75 -2.76 3.22
C GLY A 30 -5.36 -3.48 4.50
N PRO A 31 -6.21 -4.38 5.01
CA PRO A 31 -6.11 -4.95 6.35
C PRO A 31 -4.84 -5.76 6.58
N ALA A 32 -4.42 -6.53 5.60
CA ALA A 32 -3.18 -7.34 5.65
C ALA A 32 -1.97 -6.65 4.98
N GLY A 33 -2.12 -5.40 4.52
CA GLY A 33 -1.06 -4.68 3.82
C GLY A 33 -0.70 -5.25 2.44
N ASN A 34 -1.48 -6.14 1.87
CA ASN A 34 -1.15 -6.90 0.65
C ASN A 34 -2.04 -6.59 -0.57
N GLY A 35 -3.04 -5.71 -0.42
CA GLY A 35 -3.96 -5.33 -1.49
C GLY A 35 -5.13 -6.31 -1.71
N VAL A 36 -5.37 -7.21 -0.76
CA VAL A 36 -6.45 -8.21 -0.83
C VAL A 36 -7.56 -7.84 0.13
N SER A 37 -8.81 -7.87 -0.35
CA SER A 37 -10.03 -7.71 0.44
C SER A 37 -10.85 -9.01 0.45
N SER A 38 -11.48 -9.28 1.57
CA SER A 38 -12.44 -10.38 1.73
C SER A 38 -13.88 -9.99 1.34
N GLU A 39 -14.12 -8.72 1.05
CA GLU A 39 -15.43 -8.17 0.67
C GLU A 39 -16.01 -8.83 -0.57
N LYS A 40 -17.33 -8.92 -0.61
CA LYS A 40 -18.12 -9.58 -1.65
C LYS A 40 -19.18 -8.66 -2.21
N HIS A 41 -19.77 -9.05 -3.35
CA HIS A 41 -20.86 -8.34 -4.01
C HIS A 41 -20.51 -6.91 -4.39
N LEU A 42 -19.29 -6.72 -4.90
CA LEU A 42 -18.80 -5.42 -5.36
C LEU A 42 -19.31 -5.09 -6.77
N ALA A 43 -19.38 -3.80 -7.08
CA ALA A 43 -19.68 -3.36 -8.43
C ALA A 43 -18.55 -3.75 -9.40
N ILE A 44 -18.90 -4.37 -10.52
CA ILE A 44 -17.97 -4.69 -11.63
C ILE A 44 -18.06 -3.58 -12.69
N HIS A 45 -19.28 -3.05 -12.91
CA HIS A 45 -19.53 -2.00 -13.90
C HIS A 45 -19.95 -0.72 -13.20
N TRP A 46 -19.35 0.41 -13.60
CA TRP A 46 -19.76 1.75 -13.20
C TRP A 46 -19.40 2.80 -14.23
N SER A 47 -20.03 3.95 -14.11
CA SER A 47 -19.75 5.16 -14.88
C SER A 47 -20.01 6.38 -13.97
N PRO A 48 -19.81 7.63 -14.39
CA PRO A 48 -20.14 8.78 -13.56
C PRO A 48 -21.59 8.85 -13.07
N THR A 49 -22.50 8.08 -13.69
CA THR A 49 -23.95 8.07 -13.37
C THR A 49 -24.51 6.71 -12.98
N GLN A 50 -23.69 5.65 -13.03
CA GLN A 50 -24.13 4.29 -12.72
C GLN A 50 -23.29 3.69 -11.59
N ASN A 51 -23.93 3.06 -10.61
CA ASN A 51 -23.28 2.42 -9.46
C ASN A 51 -22.41 3.37 -8.62
N VAL A 52 -22.68 4.67 -8.69
CA VAL A 52 -22.10 5.70 -7.83
C VAL A 52 -23.07 6.00 -6.71
N ALA A 53 -22.69 5.65 -5.47
CA ALA A 53 -23.47 5.98 -4.29
C ALA A 53 -23.37 7.48 -3.97
N TRP A 54 -22.17 8.04 -4.10
CA TRP A 54 -21.91 9.48 -3.95
C TRP A 54 -20.54 9.83 -4.52
N LYS A 55 -20.30 11.14 -4.72
CA LYS A 55 -19.00 11.75 -4.95
C LYS A 55 -18.85 13.00 -4.10
N ALA A 56 -17.68 13.20 -3.50
CA ALA A 56 -17.36 14.36 -2.68
C ALA A 56 -16.16 15.12 -3.27
N PRO A 57 -16.22 16.47 -3.38
CA PRO A 57 -15.12 17.24 -3.93
C PRO A 57 -13.90 17.20 -2.99
N LEU A 58 -12.70 17.17 -3.59
CA LEU A 58 -11.42 17.26 -2.88
C LEU A 58 -10.76 18.62 -3.17
N PRO A 59 -10.02 19.18 -2.19
CA PRO A 59 -9.40 20.50 -2.37
C PRO A 59 -8.28 20.51 -3.42
N GLY A 60 -7.67 19.35 -3.70
CA GLY A 60 -6.63 19.25 -4.71
C GLY A 60 -6.08 17.83 -4.87
N GLN A 61 -5.17 17.67 -5.82
CA GLN A 61 -4.65 16.37 -6.21
C GLN A 61 -3.68 15.79 -5.18
N ALA A 62 -3.71 14.47 -5.02
CA ALA A 62 -2.65 13.68 -4.40
C ALA A 62 -2.76 12.20 -4.83
N GLY A 63 -1.72 11.41 -4.56
CA GLY A 63 -1.67 9.98 -4.86
C GLY A 63 -2.09 9.06 -3.71
N ALA A 64 -2.48 9.62 -2.57
CA ALA A 64 -2.82 8.84 -1.37
C ALA A 64 -4.07 7.99 -1.56
N THR A 65 -3.98 6.71 -1.23
CA THR A 65 -5.14 5.82 -1.12
C THR A 65 -5.98 6.22 0.08
N PRO A 66 -7.32 6.29 -0.03
CA PRO A 66 -8.19 6.45 1.13
C PRO A 66 -8.02 5.28 2.11
N VAL A 67 -8.06 5.56 3.40
CA VAL A 67 -8.16 4.51 4.42
C VAL A 67 -9.53 4.60 5.09
N VAL A 68 -10.10 3.43 5.40
CA VAL A 68 -11.47 3.32 5.90
C VAL A 68 -11.48 2.54 7.19
N TRP A 69 -12.16 3.08 8.20
CA TRP A 69 -12.45 2.37 9.45
C TRP A 69 -13.87 2.70 9.91
N ASP A 70 -14.70 1.68 9.97
CA ASP A 70 -16.13 1.79 10.28
C ASP A 70 -16.81 2.87 9.40
N GLU A 71 -17.28 3.97 9.98
CA GLU A 71 -17.93 5.08 9.27
C GLU A 71 -16.98 6.20 8.83
N HIS A 72 -15.66 6.07 9.04
CA HIS A 72 -14.67 7.10 8.75
C HIS A 72 -13.81 6.75 7.54
N ILE A 73 -13.55 7.76 6.71
CA ILE A 73 -12.60 7.70 5.60
C ILE A 73 -11.57 8.82 5.80
N PHE A 74 -10.28 8.47 5.77
CA PHE A 74 -9.19 9.44 5.88
C PHE A 74 -8.35 9.44 4.63
N LEU A 75 -7.91 10.62 4.20
CA LEU A 75 -6.98 10.78 3.08
C LEU A 75 -6.20 12.10 3.21
N THR A 76 -5.04 12.15 2.57
CA THR A 76 -4.23 13.36 2.45
C THR A 76 -4.60 14.12 1.18
N SER A 77 -4.41 15.42 1.15
CA SER A 77 -4.66 16.28 0.00
C SER A 77 -3.80 17.55 0.07
N VAL A 78 -3.94 18.38 -0.92
CA VAL A 78 -3.39 19.76 -0.95
C VAL A 78 -4.52 20.73 -1.25
N ASP A 79 -4.36 22.00 -0.88
CA ASP A 79 -5.25 23.06 -1.30
C ASP A 79 -4.56 24.06 -2.25
N ALA A 80 -5.29 25.07 -2.66
CA ALA A 80 -4.79 26.12 -3.57
C ALA A 80 -3.65 26.96 -2.97
N ASP A 81 -3.53 26.99 -1.63
CA ASP A 81 -2.50 27.72 -0.91
C ASP A 81 -1.25 26.85 -0.65
N ASN A 82 -1.17 25.66 -1.26
CA ASN A 82 -0.10 24.69 -1.05
C ASN A 82 0.00 24.15 0.39
N ASN A 83 -1.11 24.13 1.12
CA ASN A 83 -1.18 23.46 2.41
C ASN A 83 -1.32 21.95 2.22
N LEU A 84 -0.60 21.19 3.04
CA LEU A 84 -0.69 19.73 3.12
C LEU A 84 -1.78 19.39 4.14
N LEU A 85 -2.79 18.67 3.69
CA LEU A 85 -4.03 18.44 4.43
C LEU A 85 -4.20 16.97 4.80
N LEU A 86 -4.76 16.74 5.99
CA LEU A 86 -5.42 15.49 6.37
C LEU A 86 -6.93 15.75 6.42
N LEU A 87 -7.70 14.95 5.71
CA LEU A 87 -9.14 15.05 5.58
C LEU A 87 -9.82 13.84 6.20
N ALA A 88 -10.98 14.06 6.80
CA ALA A 88 -11.87 12.98 7.23
C ALA A 88 -13.26 13.17 6.62
N PHE A 89 -13.78 12.08 6.07
CA PHE A 89 -15.15 11.98 5.58
C PHE A 89 -15.89 10.88 6.32
N ARG A 90 -17.20 10.96 6.35
CA ARG A 90 -18.06 9.83 6.68
C ARG A 90 -18.29 8.98 5.44
N THR A 91 -18.60 7.70 5.61
CA THR A 91 -18.84 6.75 4.50
C THR A 91 -20.07 7.06 3.66
N ASP A 92 -20.84 8.10 4.01
CA ASP A 92 -21.93 8.68 3.19
C ASP A 92 -21.48 9.89 2.35
N GLY A 93 -20.18 10.25 2.41
CA GLY A 93 -19.58 11.32 1.62
C GLY A 93 -19.53 12.68 2.31
N GLN A 94 -20.07 12.82 3.54
CA GLN A 94 -19.98 14.07 4.30
C GLN A 94 -18.54 14.31 4.79
N GLU A 95 -17.94 15.46 4.49
CA GLU A 95 -16.70 15.90 5.12
C GLU A 95 -16.96 16.19 6.61
N LEU A 96 -16.20 15.51 7.49
CA LEU A 96 -16.30 15.66 8.93
C LEU A 96 -15.38 16.76 9.44
N TRP A 97 -14.13 16.73 8.97
CA TRP A 97 -13.13 17.73 9.34
C TRP A 97 -11.97 17.75 8.33
N ARG A 98 -11.24 18.84 8.35
CA ARG A 98 -10.04 19.11 7.57
C ARG A 98 -8.98 19.73 8.46
N LYS A 99 -7.73 19.23 8.38
CA LYS A 99 -6.60 19.73 9.18
C LYS A 99 -5.45 20.09 8.28
N VAL A 100 -4.90 21.27 8.46
CA VAL A 100 -3.61 21.65 7.87
C VAL A 100 -2.51 21.01 8.72
N ILE A 101 -1.73 20.12 8.11
CA ILE A 101 -0.60 19.45 8.75
C ILE A 101 0.65 20.31 8.59
N SER A 102 0.91 20.83 7.40
CA SER A 102 1.99 21.77 7.12
C SER A 102 1.72 22.53 5.83
N THR A 103 2.65 23.38 5.45
CA THR A 103 2.63 24.17 4.23
C THR A 103 3.80 23.79 3.31
N GLY A 104 3.84 24.34 2.10
CA GLY A 104 4.97 24.19 1.21
C GLY A 104 4.93 22.88 0.41
N ASN A 105 3.75 22.51 -0.09
CA ASN A 105 3.61 21.42 -1.04
C ASN A 105 4.54 21.64 -2.26
N GLN A 106 5.13 20.56 -2.74
CA GLN A 106 5.85 20.53 -4.00
C GLN A 106 5.25 19.49 -4.93
N VAL A 107 4.97 19.91 -6.15
CA VAL A 107 4.60 19.03 -7.26
C VAL A 107 5.86 18.43 -7.84
N VAL A 108 5.88 17.13 -8.03
CA VAL A 108 7.03 16.41 -8.54
C VAL A 108 6.77 15.90 -9.96
N ARG A 109 7.81 15.91 -10.80
CA ARG A 109 7.82 15.30 -12.15
C ARG A 109 6.56 15.56 -12.99
N GLY A 110 6.19 16.82 -13.19
CA GLY A 110 5.09 17.16 -14.11
C GLY A 110 3.71 16.66 -13.67
N GLY A 111 3.45 16.65 -12.37
CA GLY A 111 2.14 16.29 -11.80
C GLY A 111 1.95 14.82 -11.48
N GLU A 112 3.01 14.02 -11.47
CA GLU A 112 2.92 12.59 -11.13
C GLU A 112 2.69 12.34 -9.65
N GLY A 113 3.13 13.25 -8.77
CA GLY A 113 2.95 13.19 -7.32
C GLY A 113 3.22 14.52 -6.66
N ASN A 114 3.03 14.58 -5.35
CA ASN A 114 3.32 15.73 -4.51
C ASN A 114 3.54 15.28 -3.06
N TYR A 115 3.77 16.21 -2.15
CA TYR A 115 4.04 15.93 -0.75
C TYR A 115 2.85 15.37 0.05
N ALA A 116 1.63 15.36 -0.52
CA ALA A 116 0.48 14.66 0.04
C ALA A 116 0.28 13.24 -0.55
N SER A 117 1.30 12.68 -1.21
CA SER A 117 1.22 11.34 -1.80
C SER A 117 1.24 10.18 -0.80
N PRO A 118 1.90 10.24 0.38
CA PRO A 118 1.80 9.17 1.36
C PRO A 118 0.36 9.01 1.86
N SER A 119 -0.08 7.76 1.98
CA SER A 119 -1.40 7.46 2.52
C SER A 119 -1.38 7.53 4.05
N PRO A 120 -2.48 7.91 4.70
CA PRO A 120 -2.59 7.78 6.15
C PRO A 120 -2.71 6.32 6.57
N VAL A 121 -2.60 6.07 7.87
CA VAL A 121 -2.91 4.78 8.51
C VAL A 121 -3.78 5.03 9.73
N THR A 122 -4.62 4.06 10.11
CA THR A 122 -5.54 4.21 11.24
C THR A 122 -5.73 2.91 12.01
N ASP A 123 -6.00 3.01 13.32
CA ASP A 123 -6.42 1.93 14.20
C ASP A 123 -7.90 2.04 14.63
N GLY A 124 -8.63 2.98 14.02
CA GLY A 124 -10.02 3.30 14.36
C GLY A 124 -10.19 4.23 15.56
N ARG A 125 -9.12 4.56 16.28
CA ARG A 125 -9.09 5.56 17.37
C ARG A 125 -8.28 6.78 16.97
N HIS A 126 -7.20 6.53 16.25
CA HIS A 126 -6.28 7.54 15.74
C HIS A 126 -6.05 7.38 14.26
N VAL A 127 -5.60 8.44 13.64
CA VAL A 127 -5.11 8.47 12.27
C VAL A 127 -3.74 9.15 12.25
N TRP A 128 -2.78 8.50 11.58
CA TRP A 128 -1.42 9.00 11.40
C TRP A 128 -1.20 9.37 9.95
N SER A 129 -0.57 10.51 9.72
CA SER A 129 -0.26 11.02 8.39
C SER A 129 1.19 11.49 8.34
N LEU A 130 1.95 10.91 7.42
CA LEU A 130 3.30 11.36 7.06
C LEU A 130 3.22 12.11 5.74
N MET A 131 3.76 13.32 5.69
CA MET A 131 3.80 14.15 4.48
C MET A 131 5.17 14.06 3.81
N GLY A 132 5.22 14.33 2.51
CA GLY A 132 6.44 14.24 1.71
C GLY A 132 7.57 15.17 2.16
N ASN A 133 7.27 16.22 2.91
CA ASN A 133 8.24 17.13 3.54
C ASN A 133 8.69 16.67 4.93
N GLY A 134 8.30 15.47 5.36
CA GLY A 134 8.70 14.89 6.64
C GLY A 134 7.80 15.21 7.83
N GLU A 135 6.73 16.00 7.67
CA GLU A 135 5.76 16.22 8.76
C GLU A 135 4.99 14.95 9.05
N LEU A 136 5.05 14.50 10.30
CA LEU A 136 4.33 13.35 10.82
C LEU A 136 3.40 13.79 11.95
N ALA A 137 2.11 13.51 11.79
CA ALA A 137 1.08 13.93 12.73
C ALA A 137 0.15 12.77 13.10
N CYS A 138 -0.33 12.80 14.34
CA CYS A 138 -1.35 11.91 14.88
C CYS A 138 -2.55 12.74 15.34
N TYR A 139 -3.73 12.32 14.88
CA TYR A 139 -5.01 12.88 15.30
C TYR A 139 -5.93 11.78 15.81
N THR A 140 -6.83 12.11 16.73
CA THR A 140 -7.97 11.22 16.98
C THR A 140 -8.88 11.17 15.75
N VAL A 141 -9.70 10.14 15.61
CA VAL A 141 -10.69 10.05 14.52
C VAL A 141 -11.68 11.22 14.53
N SER A 142 -11.88 11.87 15.69
CA SER A 142 -12.68 13.10 15.84
C SER A 142 -11.96 14.40 15.44
N GLY A 143 -10.68 14.32 15.01
CA GLY A 143 -9.90 15.45 14.52
C GLY A 143 -9.19 16.27 15.59
N GLN A 144 -9.01 15.74 16.81
CA GLN A 144 -8.17 16.36 17.83
C GLN A 144 -6.71 15.96 17.61
N LYS A 145 -5.80 16.93 17.54
CA LYS A 145 -4.37 16.65 17.41
C LYS A 145 -3.82 16.05 18.69
N THR A 146 -3.18 14.88 18.57
CA THR A 146 -2.51 14.21 19.70
C THR A 146 -1.05 14.60 19.77
N TRP A 147 -0.32 14.48 18.67
CA TRP A 147 1.07 14.90 18.55
C TRP A 147 1.44 15.17 17.09
N GLN A 148 2.52 15.90 16.90
CA GLN A 148 3.07 16.21 15.57
C GLN A 148 4.55 16.61 15.73
N PHE A 149 5.38 16.19 14.77
CA PHE A 149 6.76 16.65 14.62
C PHE A 149 7.25 16.42 13.19
N ASN A 150 8.32 17.11 12.81
CA ASN A 150 8.99 16.83 11.55
C ASN A 150 10.06 15.74 11.77
N VAL A 151 10.02 14.66 10.98
CA VAL A 151 10.99 13.54 11.11
C VAL A 151 12.43 14.01 10.87
N GLN A 152 12.63 15.09 10.11
CA GLN A 152 13.96 15.66 9.86
C GLN A 152 14.60 16.25 11.12
N GLU A 153 13.83 16.75 12.06
CA GLU A 153 14.34 17.29 13.34
C GLU A 153 14.94 16.20 14.23
N ARG A 154 14.49 14.96 14.07
CA ARG A 154 14.92 13.83 14.90
C ARG A 154 15.88 12.88 14.22
N PHE A 155 15.74 12.70 12.90
CA PHE A 155 16.42 11.62 12.17
C PHE A 155 17.35 12.12 11.07
N GLY A 156 17.45 13.43 10.89
CA GLY A 156 18.31 14.05 9.88
C GLY A 156 17.52 14.54 8.65
N LYS A 157 18.14 15.43 7.91
CA LYS A 157 17.56 16.03 6.71
C LYS A 157 17.23 14.95 5.67
N LEU A 158 16.08 15.07 5.03
CA LEU A 158 15.67 14.17 3.95
C LEU A 158 16.24 14.69 2.62
N ASP A 159 17.26 14.04 2.12
CA ASP A 159 17.76 14.23 0.76
C ASP A 159 17.10 13.20 -0.16
N ILE A 160 15.95 13.57 -0.74
CA ILE A 160 15.15 12.73 -1.63
C ILE A 160 14.52 13.58 -2.73
N ALA A 161 14.79 13.24 -4.00
CA ALA A 161 14.50 14.11 -5.14
C ALA A 161 13.00 14.44 -5.34
N PHE A 162 12.10 13.51 -4.99
CA PHE A 162 10.67 13.66 -5.27
C PHE A 162 9.80 13.65 -4.01
N GLY A 163 10.37 13.99 -2.85
CA GLY A 163 9.69 13.94 -1.57
C GLY A 163 9.49 12.51 -1.07
N LEU A 164 9.20 12.39 0.21
CA LEU A 164 8.92 11.09 0.83
C LEU A 164 7.52 10.62 0.44
N THR A 165 7.38 9.45 -0.17
CA THR A 165 6.10 8.86 -0.55
C THR A 165 5.79 7.57 0.21
N SER A 166 6.76 7.09 1.01
CA SER A 166 6.62 5.90 1.84
C SER A 166 5.48 6.07 2.85
N THR A 167 4.53 5.14 2.83
CA THR A 167 3.45 5.08 3.82
C THR A 167 3.94 4.32 5.05
N PRO A 168 3.73 4.83 6.27
CA PRO A 168 4.07 4.11 7.50
C PRO A 168 3.33 2.78 7.63
N VAL A 169 3.91 1.83 8.37
CA VAL A 169 3.22 0.62 8.81
C VAL A 169 2.86 0.76 10.28
N LEU A 170 1.59 0.56 10.60
CA LEU A 170 1.06 0.52 11.96
C LEU A 170 0.83 -0.92 12.37
N ASP A 171 1.40 -1.32 13.51
CA ASP A 171 1.22 -2.65 14.04
C ASP A 171 1.38 -2.71 15.56
N GLY A 172 0.39 -3.28 16.26
CA GLY A 172 0.45 -3.46 17.70
C GLY A 172 0.74 -2.19 18.51
N GLY A 173 0.32 -1.02 18.03
CA GLY A 173 0.59 0.27 18.66
C GLY A 173 1.99 0.84 18.36
N VAL A 174 2.70 0.25 17.40
CA VAL A 174 4.00 0.73 16.91
C VAL A 174 3.86 1.23 15.48
N LEU A 175 4.40 2.41 15.21
CA LEU A 175 4.46 2.99 13.87
C LEU A 175 5.88 2.84 13.31
N TYR A 176 6.02 2.07 12.24
CA TYR A 176 7.31 1.83 11.57
C TYR A 176 7.47 2.74 10.36
N LEU A 177 8.61 3.40 10.28
CA LEU A 177 8.99 4.28 9.17
C LEU A 177 10.24 3.75 8.48
N GLN A 178 10.24 3.80 7.17
CA GLN A 178 11.41 3.61 6.32
C GLN A 178 11.81 4.98 5.77
N LEU A 179 12.95 5.51 6.17
CA LEU A 179 13.53 6.75 5.72
C LEU A 179 14.79 6.41 4.90
N ILE A 180 14.58 6.03 3.64
CA ILE A 180 15.64 5.62 2.72
C ILE A 180 15.84 6.73 1.70
N HIS A 181 16.89 7.48 1.91
CA HIS A 181 17.29 8.65 1.13
C HIS A 181 18.80 8.83 1.23
N GLY A 182 19.36 9.77 0.48
CA GLY A 182 20.77 10.14 0.56
C GLY A 182 21.13 11.23 -0.46
N ASP A 183 22.28 11.83 -0.26
CA ASP A 183 22.82 12.92 -1.09
C ASP A 183 23.48 12.42 -2.40
N GLY A 184 23.37 11.15 -2.71
CA GLY A 184 24.02 10.48 -3.83
C GLY A 184 25.43 9.97 -3.55
N ASN A 185 25.91 10.16 -2.32
CA ASN A 185 27.24 9.76 -1.88
C ASN A 185 27.19 8.59 -0.92
N VAL A 186 27.53 7.40 -1.38
CA VAL A 186 27.53 6.15 -0.61
C VAL A 186 28.26 6.23 0.75
N LYS A 187 29.10 7.25 0.98
CA LYS A 187 29.84 7.42 2.24
C LYS A 187 29.02 8.09 3.35
N THR A 188 27.96 8.80 3.04
CA THR A 188 27.18 9.60 3.99
C THR A 188 26.20 8.77 4.83
N ARG A 189 25.54 7.77 4.28
CA ARG A 189 24.70 6.77 4.98
C ARG A 189 23.58 7.37 5.84
N GLU A 190 22.74 8.22 5.24
CA GLU A 190 21.64 8.88 5.95
C GLU A 190 20.44 7.97 6.19
N ALA A 191 20.28 6.92 5.39
CA ALA A 191 19.12 6.04 5.45
C ALA A 191 18.96 5.33 6.80
N CYS A 192 17.75 5.35 7.35
CA CYS A 192 17.43 4.69 8.60
C CYS A 192 16.03 4.07 8.62
N VAL A 193 15.82 3.19 9.57
CA VAL A 193 14.52 2.60 9.92
C VAL A 193 14.19 2.97 11.35
N VAL A 194 12.94 3.35 11.58
CA VAL A 194 12.50 3.90 12.86
C VAL A 194 11.23 3.20 13.32
N ALA A 195 11.14 2.91 14.60
CA ALA A 195 9.89 2.53 15.28
C ALA A 195 9.52 3.60 16.31
N LEU A 196 8.27 4.01 16.26
CA LEU A 196 7.69 4.97 17.19
C LEU A 196 6.56 4.33 17.98
N ASP A 197 6.45 4.68 19.25
CA ASP A 197 5.21 4.48 19.99
C ASP A 197 4.11 5.31 19.31
N ALA A 198 3.11 4.64 18.75
CA ALA A 198 2.10 5.29 17.94
C ALA A 198 1.24 6.29 18.73
N ALA A 199 0.99 6.04 20.02
CA ALA A 199 0.17 6.89 20.86
C ALA A 199 0.88 8.21 21.22
N THR A 200 2.21 8.18 21.38
CA THR A 200 2.98 9.32 21.89
C THR A 200 3.95 9.95 20.90
N GLY A 201 4.22 9.26 19.76
CA GLY A 201 5.24 9.66 18.79
C GLY A 201 6.67 9.57 19.32
N LYS A 202 6.91 8.92 20.48
CA LYS A 202 8.27 8.72 21.03
C LYS A 202 9.01 7.64 20.25
N THR A 203 10.29 7.87 19.98
CA THR A 203 11.15 6.89 19.34
C THR A 203 11.38 5.71 20.29
N MET A 204 11.01 4.51 19.85
CA MET A 204 11.29 3.25 20.54
C MET A 204 12.68 2.74 20.16
N TRP A 205 12.98 2.72 18.87
CA TRP A 205 14.30 2.43 18.33
C TRP A 205 14.51 3.10 16.97
N ARG A 206 15.77 3.30 16.62
CA ARG A 206 16.25 3.75 15.31
C ARG A 206 17.49 2.95 14.97
N VAL A 207 17.56 2.44 13.76
CA VAL A 207 18.73 1.74 13.23
C VAL A 207 19.14 2.33 11.88
N ASP A 208 20.45 2.38 11.63
CA ASP A 208 20.96 2.73 10.31
C ASP A 208 20.62 1.62 9.32
N ARG A 209 20.40 2.00 8.08
CA ARG A 209 20.16 1.05 6.99
C ARG A 209 21.27 1.18 5.92
N PRO A 210 22.46 0.63 6.20
CA PRO A 210 23.60 0.78 5.30
C PRO A 210 23.36 0.05 3.98
N SER A 211 23.81 0.67 2.89
CA SER A 211 23.80 0.15 1.54
C SER A 211 25.05 0.64 0.80
N ASP A 212 25.33 0.05 -0.34
CA ASP A 212 26.34 0.50 -1.29
C ASP A 212 25.72 1.08 -2.58
N GLY A 213 24.40 1.32 -2.57
CA GLY A 213 23.72 2.09 -3.60
C GLY A 213 24.18 3.55 -3.60
N TYR A 214 24.25 4.18 -4.76
CA TYR A 214 24.66 5.57 -4.91
C TYR A 214 23.84 6.30 -5.98
N ALA A 215 23.95 7.60 -6.06
CA ALA A 215 23.17 8.49 -6.92
C ALA A 215 21.66 8.34 -6.66
N GLU A 216 20.80 8.30 -7.68
CA GLU A 216 19.36 8.18 -7.49
C GLU A 216 18.94 6.87 -6.76
N ASN A 217 19.81 5.86 -6.72
CA ASN A 217 19.51 4.59 -6.06
C ASN A 217 19.48 4.67 -4.54
N GLU A 218 20.03 5.72 -3.94
CA GLU A 218 19.86 5.99 -2.51
C GLU A 218 18.42 6.36 -2.17
N HIS A 219 17.61 6.75 -3.16
CA HIS A 219 16.22 7.12 -2.96
C HIS A 219 15.28 5.92 -3.06
N SER A 220 14.42 5.76 -2.06
CA SER A 220 13.32 4.82 -2.10
C SER A 220 11.99 5.51 -1.85
N TYR A 221 11.03 5.17 -2.68
CA TYR A 221 9.63 5.63 -2.61
C TYR A 221 8.70 4.51 -2.17
N ALA A 222 9.23 3.30 -2.03
CA ALA A 222 8.51 2.13 -1.54
C ALA A 222 8.11 2.29 -0.07
N SER A 223 7.07 1.61 0.33
CA SER A 223 6.64 1.53 1.72
C SER A 223 7.21 0.29 2.39
N PRO A 224 7.50 0.33 3.70
CA PRO A 224 7.82 -0.88 4.46
C PRO A 224 6.63 -1.82 4.50
N MET A 225 6.89 -3.11 4.73
CA MET A 225 5.89 -4.16 4.79
C MET A 225 6.14 -5.07 5.98
N LEU A 226 5.08 -5.62 6.56
CA LEU A 226 5.22 -6.70 7.52
C LEU A 226 5.19 -8.05 6.78
N TYR A 227 6.07 -8.94 7.19
CA TYR A 227 5.94 -10.36 6.95
C TYR A 227 5.38 -11.02 8.19
N ASP A 228 4.32 -11.81 8.02
CA ASP A 228 3.73 -12.61 9.08
C ASP A 228 3.18 -13.92 8.50
N ASP A 229 3.68 -15.06 8.94
CA ASP A 229 3.19 -16.40 8.58
C ASP A 229 2.66 -17.18 9.79
N GLY A 230 2.45 -16.48 10.93
CA GLY A 230 2.07 -17.07 12.20
C GLY A 230 3.22 -17.70 12.98
N GLN A 231 4.38 -17.92 12.35
CA GLN A 231 5.59 -18.45 12.98
C GLN A 231 6.73 -17.44 13.00
N ARG A 232 6.82 -16.62 11.95
CA ARG A 232 7.84 -15.58 11.76
C ARG A 232 7.16 -14.27 11.53
N ARG A 233 7.70 -13.25 12.16
CA ARG A 233 7.18 -11.89 12.04
C ARG A 233 8.33 -10.91 12.05
N PHE A 234 8.42 -10.08 11.01
CA PHE A 234 9.47 -9.08 10.87
C PHE A 234 9.05 -7.95 9.94
N LEU A 235 9.74 -6.82 10.03
CA LEU A 235 9.57 -5.69 9.13
C LEU A 235 10.48 -5.84 7.91
N LEU A 236 9.94 -5.59 6.73
CA LEU A 236 10.68 -5.47 5.48
C LEU A 236 10.83 -4.01 5.10
N THR A 237 12.04 -3.60 4.75
CA THR A 237 12.35 -2.32 4.14
C THR A 237 12.97 -2.53 2.75
N HIS A 238 12.58 -1.70 1.79
CA HIS A 238 12.93 -1.91 0.39
C HIS A 238 13.44 -0.62 -0.24
N GLY A 239 14.57 -0.72 -0.93
CA GLY A 239 15.21 0.39 -1.62
C GLY A 239 16.72 0.39 -1.43
N CYS A 240 17.40 1.30 -2.09
CA CYS A 240 18.85 1.44 -2.05
C CYS A 240 19.54 0.09 -2.33
N ASP A 241 19.11 -0.55 -3.44
CA ASP A 241 19.56 -1.83 -4.00
C ASP A 241 19.28 -3.09 -3.18
N TYR A 242 18.62 -2.97 -2.01
CA TYR A 242 18.36 -4.11 -1.12
C TYR A 242 16.91 -4.17 -0.66
N ILE A 243 16.45 -5.39 -0.40
CA ILE A 243 15.40 -5.66 0.57
C ILE A 243 16.07 -6.13 1.85
N VAL A 244 15.59 -5.63 3.00
CA VAL A 244 16.15 -5.94 4.33
C VAL A 244 15.04 -6.30 5.28
N ALA A 245 15.23 -7.40 6.01
CA ALA A 245 14.35 -7.82 7.10
C ALA A 245 14.89 -7.36 8.44
N HIS A 246 14.03 -6.75 9.25
CA HIS A 246 14.36 -6.22 10.57
C HIS A 246 13.52 -6.88 11.67
N ASP A 247 14.14 -7.14 12.80
CA ASP A 247 13.46 -7.55 14.02
C ASP A 247 12.54 -6.40 14.51
N LEU A 248 11.27 -6.71 14.80
CA LEU A 248 10.30 -5.71 15.23
C LEU A 248 10.62 -5.10 16.60
N LYS A 249 11.34 -5.82 17.45
CA LYS A 249 11.62 -5.42 18.84
C LYS A 249 12.67 -4.32 18.92
N ASP A 250 13.73 -4.44 18.11
CA ASP A 250 14.93 -3.60 18.23
C ASP A 250 15.46 -3.05 16.88
N GLY A 251 14.82 -3.40 15.78
CA GLY A 251 15.20 -2.96 14.43
C GLY A 251 16.41 -3.68 13.86
N ARG A 252 17.04 -4.58 14.60
CA ARG A 252 18.23 -5.32 14.16
C ARG A 252 17.96 -6.05 12.86
N GLU A 253 18.90 -5.96 11.94
CA GLU A 253 18.84 -6.68 10.68
C GLU A 253 18.90 -8.20 10.92
N ILE A 254 17.93 -8.92 10.37
CA ILE A 254 17.85 -10.38 10.38
C ILE A 254 18.58 -10.92 9.14
N TRP A 255 18.23 -10.36 7.98
CA TRP A 255 18.85 -10.70 6.71
C TRP A 255 18.67 -9.55 5.70
N ARG A 256 19.51 -9.56 4.67
CA ARG A 256 19.36 -8.70 3.47
C ARG A 256 19.53 -9.50 2.21
N CYS A 257 18.89 -9.03 1.13
CA CYS A 257 19.09 -9.51 -0.22
C CYS A 257 19.29 -8.33 -1.18
N GLY A 258 20.43 -8.32 -1.87
CA GLY A 258 20.78 -7.38 -2.93
C GLY A 258 20.45 -7.92 -4.32
N ASN A 259 21.27 -7.56 -5.31
CA ASN A 259 21.11 -7.91 -6.72
C ASN A 259 19.85 -7.36 -7.41
N LEU A 260 19.15 -6.44 -6.76
CA LEU A 260 18.01 -5.72 -7.35
C LEU A 260 18.47 -4.74 -8.43
N ASN A 261 19.70 -4.24 -8.32
CA ASN A 261 20.44 -3.50 -9.33
C ASN A 261 21.81 -4.18 -9.50
N ARG A 262 22.01 -4.87 -10.61
CA ARG A 262 23.16 -5.77 -10.78
C ARG A 262 24.46 -4.98 -10.90
N LYS A 263 25.45 -5.26 -10.06
CA LYS A 263 26.72 -4.55 -9.99
C LYS A 263 27.54 -4.60 -11.28
N ASN A 264 27.43 -5.66 -12.07
CA ASN A 264 28.12 -5.78 -13.37
C ASN A 264 27.47 -4.97 -14.51
N ASN A 265 26.27 -4.43 -14.29
CA ASN A 265 25.55 -3.54 -15.19
C ASN A 265 24.75 -2.53 -14.36
N TYR A 266 25.42 -1.85 -13.44
CA TYR A 266 24.82 -0.93 -12.49
C TYR A 266 24.22 0.29 -13.19
N ASP A 267 22.94 0.56 -12.95
CA ASP A 267 22.26 1.76 -13.44
C ASP A 267 22.04 2.73 -12.25
N PRO A 268 22.80 3.84 -12.18
CA PRO A 268 22.71 4.78 -11.06
C PRO A 268 21.43 5.63 -11.07
N THR A 269 20.56 5.46 -12.05
CA THR A 269 19.30 6.20 -12.19
C THR A 269 18.07 5.39 -11.75
N LEU A 270 18.26 4.16 -11.29
CA LEU A 270 17.18 3.33 -10.77
C LEU A 270 16.83 3.79 -9.35
N ARG A 271 15.56 3.98 -9.11
CA ARG A 271 14.99 4.24 -7.80
C ARG A 271 13.84 3.27 -7.55
N PHE A 272 13.69 2.85 -6.31
CA PHE A 272 12.70 1.84 -5.94
C PHE A 272 11.38 2.51 -5.56
N VAL A 273 10.33 2.23 -6.33
CA VAL A 273 8.99 2.81 -6.14
C VAL A 273 7.97 1.75 -5.73
N ALA A 274 7.91 0.64 -6.47
CA ALA A 274 7.06 -0.48 -6.13
C ALA A 274 7.49 -1.11 -4.80
N SER A 275 6.54 -1.37 -3.92
CA SER A 275 6.79 -2.05 -2.64
C SER A 275 6.73 -3.57 -2.80
N PRO A 276 7.45 -4.33 -1.97
CA PRO A 276 7.30 -5.78 -1.91
C PRO A 276 5.88 -6.19 -1.53
N VAL A 277 5.53 -7.44 -1.80
CA VAL A 277 4.31 -8.05 -1.28
C VAL A 277 4.65 -9.39 -0.63
N THR A 278 3.94 -9.73 0.44
CA THR A 278 4.18 -10.93 1.24
C THR A 278 2.96 -11.84 1.27
N ALA A 279 3.24 -13.14 1.35
CA ALA A 279 2.28 -14.17 1.72
C ALA A 279 3.04 -15.29 2.45
N PRO A 280 2.39 -16.19 3.18
CA PRO A 280 3.08 -17.30 3.84
C PRO A 280 4.02 -18.05 2.89
N GLY A 281 5.29 -18.14 3.28
CA GLY A 281 6.35 -18.84 2.53
C GLY A 281 7.01 -18.07 1.39
N ILE A 282 6.56 -16.85 1.06
CA ILE A 282 7.09 -16.09 -0.07
C ILE A 282 7.09 -14.58 0.17
N ILE A 283 8.12 -13.92 -0.33
CA ILE A 283 8.25 -12.47 -0.43
C ILE A 283 8.55 -12.14 -1.89
N VAL A 284 7.66 -11.43 -2.57
CA VAL A 284 7.85 -10.99 -3.96
C VAL A 284 8.39 -9.56 -3.95
N VAL A 285 9.58 -9.39 -4.48
CA VAL A 285 10.37 -8.15 -4.42
C VAL A 285 10.54 -7.59 -5.83
N PRO A 286 9.82 -6.53 -6.18
CA PRO A 286 10.08 -5.81 -7.42
C PRO A 286 11.38 -5.02 -7.30
N SER A 287 12.06 -4.81 -8.41
CA SER A 287 13.14 -3.84 -8.47
C SER A 287 12.66 -2.53 -9.16
N ALA A 288 13.49 -1.91 -9.97
CA ALA A 288 13.11 -0.73 -10.72
C ALA A 288 13.34 -0.93 -12.21
N LYS A 289 12.44 -0.42 -13.03
CA LYS A 289 12.47 -0.39 -14.49
C LYS A 289 12.91 -1.73 -15.12
N ARG A 290 14.17 -1.90 -15.45
CA ARG A 290 14.71 -3.07 -16.20
C ARG A 290 15.31 -4.13 -15.28
N GLY A 291 15.14 -4.01 -14.02
CA GLY A 291 15.66 -4.95 -13.04
C GLY A 291 14.76 -6.19 -12.90
N PRO A 292 15.19 -7.15 -12.06
CA PRO A 292 14.44 -8.36 -11.81
C PRO A 292 13.23 -8.14 -10.88
N VAL A 293 12.32 -9.12 -10.86
CA VAL A 293 11.49 -9.43 -9.71
C VAL A 293 12.06 -10.67 -9.07
N LEU A 294 12.33 -10.61 -7.76
CA LEU A 294 12.81 -11.76 -6.99
C LEU A 294 11.67 -12.30 -6.13
N ALA A 295 11.51 -13.62 -6.10
CA ALA A 295 10.71 -14.27 -5.08
C ALA A 295 11.64 -14.96 -4.08
N LEU A 296 11.52 -14.58 -2.82
CA LEU A 296 12.43 -15.01 -1.75
C LEU A 296 11.69 -15.83 -0.71
N LYS A 297 12.41 -16.81 -0.12
CA LYS A 297 11.98 -17.48 1.10
C LYS A 297 12.16 -16.54 2.30
N PRO A 298 11.23 -16.56 3.28
CA PRO A 298 11.31 -15.69 4.46
C PRO A 298 12.32 -16.14 5.52
N THR A 299 13.05 -17.22 5.29
CA THR A 299 13.88 -17.91 6.28
C THR A 299 15.35 -17.47 6.29
N GLY A 300 15.69 -16.38 5.58
CA GLY A 300 17.05 -15.86 5.45
C GLY A 300 17.73 -15.52 6.79
N ARG A 301 19.07 -15.52 6.78
CA ARG A 301 19.92 -14.98 7.85
C ARG A 301 21.19 -14.38 7.25
N GLY A 302 21.55 -13.17 7.71
CA GLY A 302 22.69 -12.43 7.16
C GLY A 302 22.49 -12.01 5.70
N ASP A 303 23.57 -11.89 4.95
CA ASP A 303 23.46 -11.53 3.52
C ASP A 303 23.17 -12.78 2.67
N ILE A 304 21.96 -12.81 2.09
CA ILE A 304 21.47 -13.90 1.26
C ILE A 304 21.57 -13.60 -0.26
N SER A 305 22.16 -12.48 -0.64
CA SER A 305 22.17 -11.99 -2.04
C SER A 305 22.75 -12.99 -3.05
N ALA A 306 23.75 -13.77 -2.65
CA ALA A 306 24.42 -14.75 -3.50
C ALA A 306 24.01 -16.21 -3.20
N ASN A 307 23.07 -16.41 -2.30
CA ASN A 307 22.67 -17.77 -1.88
C ASN A 307 21.38 -18.22 -2.58
N PRO A 308 21.47 -19.15 -3.56
CA PRO A 308 20.32 -19.61 -4.31
C PRO A 308 19.30 -20.38 -3.47
N ASP A 309 19.66 -20.87 -2.29
CA ASP A 309 18.74 -21.61 -1.41
C ASP A 309 17.57 -20.76 -0.92
N TYR A 310 17.73 -19.42 -0.90
CA TYR A 310 16.69 -18.47 -0.51
C TYR A 310 15.91 -17.89 -1.67
N LEU A 311 16.34 -18.11 -2.94
CA LEU A 311 15.64 -17.71 -4.13
C LEU A 311 14.64 -18.79 -4.55
N LEU A 312 13.37 -18.45 -4.66
CA LEU A 312 12.34 -19.33 -5.23
C LEU A 312 12.36 -19.24 -6.75
N TRP A 313 12.34 -18.04 -7.28
CA TRP A 313 12.41 -17.75 -8.70
C TRP A 313 12.78 -16.28 -8.97
N GLU A 314 13.18 -15.99 -10.19
CA GLU A 314 13.51 -14.66 -10.68
C GLU A 314 12.83 -14.41 -12.03
N LEU A 315 12.27 -13.20 -12.21
CA LEU A 315 11.77 -12.69 -13.49
C LEU A 315 12.63 -11.54 -13.98
N LYS A 316 12.75 -11.40 -15.30
CA LYS A 316 13.51 -10.31 -15.94
C LYS A 316 12.72 -9.01 -16.08
N ARG A 317 11.40 -9.04 -15.90
CA ARG A 317 10.51 -7.88 -15.99
C ARG A 317 9.93 -7.54 -14.63
N THR A 318 9.99 -6.28 -14.29
CA THR A 318 9.47 -5.74 -13.04
C THR A 318 8.45 -4.63 -13.31
N PRO A 319 7.40 -4.48 -12.51
CA PRO A 319 6.66 -3.24 -12.46
C PRO A 319 7.58 -2.11 -11.93
N ASP A 320 7.45 -0.90 -12.48
CA ASP A 320 8.25 0.26 -12.03
C ASP A 320 7.59 0.95 -10.82
N VAL A 321 6.27 1.16 -10.86
CA VAL A 321 5.53 1.88 -9.83
C VAL A 321 4.47 1.02 -9.13
N PRO A 322 3.57 0.30 -9.84
CA PRO A 322 2.59 -0.54 -9.19
C PRO A 322 3.25 -1.67 -8.41
N SER A 323 2.86 -1.86 -7.15
CA SER A 323 3.36 -2.97 -6.34
C SER A 323 2.68 -4.28 -6.77
N PRO A 324 3.38 -5.43 -6.65
CA PRO A 324 2.80 -6.74 -6.97
C PRO A 324 1.57 -7.07 -6.11
N LEU A 325 0.78 -8.03 -6.58
CA LEU A 325 -0.35 -8.59 -5.85
C LEU A 325 -0.25 -10.11 -5.84
N ILE A 326 -0.42 -10.74 -4.68
CA ILE A 326 -0.49 -12.21 -4.54
C ILE A 326 -1.93 -12.58 -4.21
N VAL A 327 -2.52 -13.45 -5.02
CA VAL A 327 -3.83 -14.05 -4.78
C VAL A 327 -3.74 -15.55 -5.00
N GLU A 328 -4.00 -16.31 -3.96
CA GLU A 328 -3.86 -17.77 -4.00
C GLU A 328 -2.48 -18.20 -4.54
N ASP A 329 -2.44 -18.98 -5.61
CA ASP A 329 -1.22 -19.49 -6.23
C ASP A 329 -0.69 -18.62 -7.38
N ARG A 330 -1.10 -17.36 -7.47
CA ARG A 330 -0.74 -16.43 -8.54
C ARG A 330 -0.14 -15.16 -8.03
N VAL A 331 0.80 -14.63 -8.79
CA VAL A 331 1.33 -13.27 -8.63
C VAL A 331 0.94 -12.45 -9.83
N TYR A 332 0.34 -11.30 -9.60
CA TYR A 332 -0.08 -10.34 -10.62
C TYR A 332 0.86 -9.15 -10.62
N LEU A 333 1.46 -8.87 -11.75
CA LEU A 333 2.40 -7.79 -11.98
C LEU A 333 1.81 -6.83 -13.00
N CYS A 334 1.24 -5.71 -12.53
CA CYS A 334 0.78 -4.64 -13.40
C CYS A 334 1.97 -3.76 -13.77
N LEU A 335 2.34 -3.74 -15.03
CA LEU A 335 3.42 -2.90 -15.53
C LEU A 335 2.92 -1.45 -15.76
N GLU A 336 3.85 -0.50 -15.70
CA GLU A 336 3.52 0.92 -15.86
C GLU A 336 2.76 1.26 -17.15
N ASN A 337 3.01 0.52 -18.22
CA ASN A 337 2.39 0.73 -19.54
C ASN A 337 1.02 0.07 -19.71
N GLY A 338 0.48 -0.53 -18.64
CA GLY A 338 -0.82 -1.21 -18.64
C GLY A 338 -0.81 -2.66 -19.08
N ASP A 339 0.35 -3.27 -19.23
CA ASP A 339 0.44 -4.71 -19.39
C ASP A 339 0.25 -5.40 -18.04
N LEU A 340 -0.49 -6.49 -18.00
CA LEU A 340 -0.64 -7.37 -16.85
C LEU A 340 0.05 -8.71 -17.14
N MET A 341 0.97 -9.07 -16.26
CA MET A 341 1.62 -10.39 -16.24
C MET A 341 1.06 -11.20 -15.08
N ILE A 342 0.67 -12.42 -15.34
CA ILE A 342 0.25 -13.41 -14.35
C ILE A 342 1.31 -14.50 -14.30
N VAL A 343 1.82 -14.80 -13.11
CA VAL A 343 2.81 -15.85 -12.91
C VAL A 343 2.38 -16.82 -11.83
N ASP A 344 2.79 -18.06 -11.97
CA ASP A 344 2.66 -19.08 -10.95
C ASP A 344 3.52 -18.71 -9.74
N ARG A 345 2.91 -18.66 -8.58
CA ARG A 345 3.53 -18.21 -7.32
C ARG A 345 4.73 -19.03 -6.90
N HIS A 346 4.71 -20.34 -7.19
CA HIS A 346 5.71 -21.28 -6.70
C HIS A 346 6.92 -21.38 -7.61
N THR A 347 6.69 -21.25 -8.92
CA THR A 347 7.71 -21.48 -9.95
C THR A 347 8.17 -20.23 -10.69
N GLY A 348 7.39 -19.12 -10.60
CA GLY A 348 7.63 -17.93 -11.41
C GLY A 348 7.32 -18.10 -12.90
N ARG A 349 6.74 -19.24 -13.32
CA ARG A 349 6.36 -19.46 -14.69
C ARG A 349 5.28 -18.48 -15.12
N GLU A 350 5.51 -17.76 -16.22
CA GLU A 350 4.51 -16.90 -16.84
C GLU A 350 3.31 -17.76 -17.28
N LEU A 351 2.13 -17.41 -16.78
CA LEU A 351 0.86 -18.07 -17.12
C LEU A 351 0.19 -17.33 -18.26
N ASP A 352 0.17 -15.99 -18.17
CA ASP A 352 -0.35 -15.12 -19.23
C ASP A 352 0.28 -13.73 -19.15
N TYR A 353 0.30 -13.03 -20.29
CA TYR A 353 0.82 -11.67 -20.42
C TYR A 353 0.03 -10.93 -21.50
N GLN A 354 -0.76 -9.93 -21.11
CA GLN A 354 -1.58 -9.16 -22.02
C GLN A 354 -1.67 -7.69 -21.62
N ARG A 355 -1.94 -6.83 -22.59
CA ARG A 355 -2.24 -5.43 -22.34
C ARG A 355 -3.68 -5.25 -21.90
N THR A 356 -3.90 -4.60 -20.75
CA THR A 356 -5.24 -4.34 -20.20
C THR A 356 -5.75 -2.95 -20.58
N GLU A 357 -4.88 -1.94 -20.59
CA GLU A 357 -5.19 -0.55 -21.01
C GLU A 357 -3.90 0.13 -21.51
N ARG A 358 -4.03 0.98 -22.52
CA ARG A 358 -2.90 1.76 -23.07
C ARG A 358 -2.75 3.08 -22.34
N ASP A 359 -2.37 3.01 -21.06
CA ASP A 359 -2.15 4.20 -20.24
C ASP A 359 -1.15 3.88 -19.13
N ARG A 360 -0.67 4.93 -18.48
CA ARG A 360 0.22 4.79 -17.33
C ARG A 360 -0.54 4.24 -16.12
N HIS A 361 0.04 3.26 -15.46
CA HIS A 361 -0.43 2.77 -14.18
C HIS A 361 0.52 3.21 -13.07
N ARG A 362 -0.03 3.92 -12.06
CA ARG A 362 0.69 4.35 -10.85
C ARG A 362 0.13 3.66 -9.61
N ALA A 363 -1.16 3.38 -9.64
CA ALA A 363 -1.85 2.65 -8.60
C ALA A 363 -1.46 1.17 -8.59
N SER A 364 -1.40 0.59 -7.41
CA SER A 364 -1.18 -0.84 -7.24
C SER A 364 -2.48 -1.61 -7.43
N PRO A 365 -2.44 -2.82 -8.01
CA PRO A 365 -3.62 -3.68 -8.15
C PRO A 365 -4.23 -4.02 -6.78
N VAL A 366 -5.56 -4.13 -6.76
CA VAL A 366 -6.33 -4.56 -5.58
C VAL A 366 -7.22 -5.73 -5.98
N TYR A 367 -7.29 -6.74 -5.13
CA TYR A 367 -8.17 -7.90 -5.30
C TYR A 367 -9.35 -7.86 -4.37
N ALA A 368 -10.53 -8.16 -4.89
CA ALA A 368 -11.72 -8.49 -4.11
C ALA A 368 -12.72 -9.29 -4.96
N ASP A 369 -13.48 -10.16 -4.33
CA ASP A 369 -14.61 -10.88 -4.93
C ASP A 369 -14.29 -11.57 -6.27
N GLY A 370 -13.14 -12.22 -6.36
CA GLY A 370 -12.71 -12.92 -7.57
C GLY A 370 -12.22 -12.00 -8.71
N HIS A 371 -12.04 -10.71 -8.44
CA HIS A 371 -11.64 -9.71 -9.43
C HIS A 371 -10.42 -8.91 -9.00
N ILE A 372 -9.65 -8.46 -9.98
CA ILE A 372 -8.51 -7.57 -9.80
C ILE A 372 -8.84 -6.23 -10.47
N TYR A 373 -8.68 -5.16 -9.71
CA TYR A 373 -8.93 -3.79 -10.12
C TYR A 373 -7.60 -3.12 -10.46
N LEU A 374 -7.43 -2.74 -11.73
CA LEU A 374 -6.24 -2.08 -12.27
C LEU A 374 -6.60 -0.64 -12.59
N THR A 375 -6.00 0.30 -11.90
CA THR A 375 -6.31 1.73 -12.01
C THR A 375 -5.27 2.44 -12.86
N ALA A 376 -5.71 2.99 -13.99
CA ALA A 376 -4.89 3.78 -14.90
C ALA A 376 -4.89 5.27 -14.53
N ARG A 377 -3.87 6.00 -14.98
CA ARG A 377 -3.68 7.43 -14.69
C ARG A 377 -4.80 8.32 -15.28
N SER A 378 -5.35 7.92 -16.40
CA SER A 378 -6.50 8.61 -17.04
C SER A 378 -7.79 8.55 -16.21
N GLY A 379 -7.88 7.69 -15.20
CA GLY A 379 -9.11 7.47 -14.44
C GLY A 379 -9.84 6.19 -14.80
N LYS A 380 -9.41 5.50 -15.84
CA LYS A 380 -9.97 4.19 -16.19
C LYS A 380 -9.58 3.13 -15.16
N VAL A 381 -10.52 2.27 -14.83
CA VAL A 381 -10.31 1.08 -14.02
C VAL A 381 -10.68 -0.15 -14.82
N THR A 382 -9.68 -0.96 -15.15
CA THR A 382 -9.90 -2.25 -15.79
C THR A 382 -10.13 -3.30 -14.72
N VAL A 383 -11.22 -4.04 -14.81
CA VAL A 383 -11.56 -5.17 -13.93
C VAL A 383 -11.23 -6.46 -14.65
N VAL A 384 -10.36 -7.25 -14.05
CA VAL A 384 -9.90 -8.53 -14.60
C VAL A 384 -10.38 -9.64 -13.66
N LYS A 385 -10.92 -10.73 -14.22
CA LYS A 385 -11.23 -11.92 -13.42
C LYS A 385 -9.93 -12.57 -12.94
N ALA A 386 -9.85 -12.87 -11.63
CA ALA A 386 -8.70 -13.59 -11.09
C ALA A 386 -8.61 -15.01 -11.65
N GLY A 387 -7.42 -15.44 -12.04
CA GLY A 387 -7.18 -16.77 -12.64
C GLY A 387 -5.85 -16.81 -13.40
N ASP A 388 -5.67 -17.86 -14.21
CA ASP A 388 -4.45 -18.10 -14.98
C ASP A 388 -4.34 -17.26 -16.27
N GLN A 389 -5.45 -16.65 -16.68
CA GLN A 389 -5.54 -15.88 -17.93
C GLN A 389 -6.03 -14.46 -17.64
N VAL A 390 -5.57 -13.50 -18.41
CA VAL A 390 -6.05 -12.13 -18.38
C VAL A 390 -7.41 -12.06 -19.06
N GLN A 391 -8.47 -12.13 -18.26
CA GLN A 391 -9.84 -12.00 -18.74
C GLN A 391 -10.40 -10.66 -18.26
N ILE A 392 -10.45 -9.66 -19.15
CA ILE A 392 -11.07 -8.37 -18.86
C ILE A 392 -12.59 -8.57 -18.84
N VAL A 393 -13.22 -8.20 -17.70
CA VAL A 393 -14.68 -8.30 -17.53
C VAL A 393 -15.36 -6.95 -17.58
N ALA A 394 -14.63 -5.86 -17.28
CA ALA A 394 -15.12 -4.50 -17.40
C ALA A 394 -13.98 -3.50 -17.60
N GLN A 395 -14.32 -2.37 -18.24
CA GLN A 395 -13.51 -1.15 -18.25
C GLN A 395 -14.42 0.01 -17.85
N ASN A 396 -14.10 0.65 -16.74
CA ASN A 396 -14.91 1.70 -16.15
C ASN A 396 -14.13 3.01 -16.22
N ASP A 397 -14.83 4.13 -16.44
CA ASP A 397 -14.21 5.45 -16.55
C ASP A 397 -15.04 6.48 -15.78
N LEU A 398 -14.41 7.22 -14.88
CA LEU A 398 -15.03 8.31 -14.14
C LEU A 398 -14.80 9.68 -14.81
N GLY A 399 -14.00 9.73 -15.87
CA GLY A 399 -13.67 10.96 -16.60
C GLY A 399 -12.71 11.89 -15.87
N GLU A 400 -11.99 11.38 -14.86
CA GLU A 400 -11.08 12.17 -14.03
C GLU A 400 -9.77 11.41 -13.79
N GLU A 401 -8.64 12.09 -13.92
CA GLU A 401 -7.33 11.52 -13.64
C GLU A 401 -7.18 11.07 -12.18
N GLN A 402 -6.40 10.01 -11.98
CA GLN A 402 -6.10 9.45 -10.66
C GLN A 402 -4.75 8.74 -10.61
N SER A 403 -4.20 8.57 -9.42
CA SER A 403 -2.97 7.78 -9.19
C SER A 403 -3.03 6.94 -7.92
N ALA A 404 -4.11 7.08 -7.14
CA ALA A 404 -4.33 6.31 -5.92
C ALA A 404 -4.82 4.89 -6.22
N SER A 405 -4.43 3.93 -5.39
CA SER A 405 -5.02 2.60 -5.41
C SER A 405 -6.44 2.63 -4.85
N PRO A 406 -7.35 1.76 -5.28
CA PRO A 406 -8.67 1.62 -4.67
C PRO A 406 -8.58 1.22 -3.19
N ALA A 407 -9.54 1.66 -2.39
CA ALA A 407 -9.83 1.10 -1.06
C ALA A 407 -11.18 0.39 -1.09
N ILE A 408 -11.30 -0.71 -0.38
CA ILE A 408 -12.53 -1.53 -0.39
C ILE A 408 -12.98 -1.78 1.05
N SER A 409 -14.22 -1.41 1.35
CA SER A 409 -14.80 -1.59 2.68
C SER A 409 -16.33 -1.57 2.60
N ASN A 410 -16.99 -2.45 3.32
CA ASN A 410 -18.44 -2.51 3.46
C ASN A 410 -19.17 -2.50 2.11
N GLY A 411 -18.78 -3.41 1.20
CA GLY A 411 -19.39 -3.54 -0.13
C GLY A 411 -19.19 -2.33 -1.05
N THR A 412 -18.25 -1.43 -0.72
CA THR A 412 -17.99 -0.19 -1.44
C THR A 412 -16.54 -0.13 -1.90
N ILE A 413 -16.34 0.25 -3.15
CA ILE A 413 -15.03 0.61 -3.70
C ILE A 413 -14.89 2.13 -3.61
N TYR A 414 -13.91 2.61 -2.87
CA TYR A 414 -13.57 4.03 -2.79
C TYR A 414 -12.45 4.33 -3.78
N LEU A 415 -12.74 5.20 -4.73
CA LEU A 415 -11.78 5.67 -5.73
C LEU A 415 -11.49 7.15 -5.47
N ARG A 416 -10.21 7.47 -5.34
CA ARG A 416 -9.76 8.83 -5.23
C ARG A 416 -9.20 9.30 -6.57
N THR A 417 -9.94 10.19 -7.22
CA THR A 417 -9.45 10.95 -8.38
C THR A 417 -8.76 12.24 -7.92
N PHE A 418 -8.25 13.05 -8.82
CA PHE A 418 -7.63 14.32 -8.43
C PHE A 418 -8.60 15.36 -7.94
N GLN A 419 -9.88 15.23 -8.35
CA GLN A 419 -10.93 16.22 -8.05
C GLN A 419 -11.92 15.72 -7.00
N HIS A 420 -12.14 14.40 -6.90
CA HIS A 420 -13.20 13.85 -6.05
C HIS A 420 -12.77 12.56 -5.34
N LEU A 421 -13.45 12.30 -4.24
CA LEU A 421 -13.57 10.98 -3.64
C LEU A 421 -14.91 10.38 -4.10
N TRP A 422 -14.84 9.18 -4.69
CA TRP A 422 -15.99 8.46 -5.22
C TRP A 422 -16.27 7.22 -4.39
N ALA A 423 -17.55 6.94 -4.12
CA ALA A 423 -18.01 5.68 -3.56
C ALA A 423 -18.77 4.89 -4.60
N ILE A 424 -18.23 3.76 -5.01
CA ILE A 424 -18.80 2.88 -6.02
C ILE A 424 -19.44 1.69 -5.31
N ARG A 425 -20.73 1.49 -5.58
CA ARG A 425 -21.53 0.44 -4.94
C ARG A 425 -22.57 -0.08 -5.93
N PRO A 426 -22.89 -1.40 -5.96
CA PRO A 426 -23.99 -1.89 -6.77
C PRO A 426 -25.29 -1.15 -6.43
N SER A 427 -26.07 -0.79 -7.46
CA SER A 427 -27.44 -0.30 -7.26
C SER A 427 -28.26 -1.41 -6.60
N LYS A 428 -29.05 -1.06 -5.60
CA LYS A 428 -29.98 -1.99 -4.94
C LYS A 428 -31.08 -2.41 -5.90
#